data_5bf09d2b990eb47f9ba7c2474656ba94
#
_entry.id   5bf09d2b990eb47f9ba7c2474656ba94
#
_cell.length_a   1.000
_cell.length_b   1.000
_cell.length_c   1.000
_cell.angle_alpha   90.00
_cell.angle_beta   90.00
_cell.angle_gamma   90.00
#
_symmetry.space_group_name_H-M   'P 1'
#
loop_
_entity.id
_entity.type
_entity.pdbx_description
1 polymer ?
#
loop_
_entity_poly.entity_id
_entity_poly.type
_entity_poly.pdbx_seq_one_letter_code
_entity_poly.pdbx_strand_id
1 'polypeptide(L)'
;MPELLYHLAAAPFESARRVDILDPGHRAARLHGHSFLARVRAELPAGWAAFPGGETDALAAALGACVGQLDYRDLNEVIAVPTDENLARWVRRCIEVPGLASVGVQSTRDQGAELDADDHVHVWRRFRFEAAHRLPKVPEGHPCGRMHGHGFEVILHADQDLGTRDLGVDFDRLGALWAPFQAELHHTCLNDLPGLENPTSERLAAW
;
A
#
# COMPACT_ATOMS: atom_id res chain seq x y z
N MET A 1 -19.57 1.47 -21.61
CA MET A 1 -19.73 1.34 -20.16
C MET A 1 -19.82 2.75 -19.61
N PRO A 2 -20.63 3.05 -18.59
CA PRO A 2 -20.61 4.38 -17.99
C PRO A 2 -19.20 4.66 -17.45
N GLU A 3 -18.73 5.88 -17.63
CA GLU A 3 -17.48 6.34 -16.99
C GLU A 3 -17.70 6.37 -15.48
N LEU A 4 -16.81 5.69 -14.72
CA LEU A 4 -16.80 5.74 -13.27
C LEU A 4 -15.81 6.83 -12.83
N LEU A 5 -16.27 7.78 -12.04
CA LEU A 5 -15.46 8.83 -11.45
C LEU A 5 -15.22 8.52 -9.98
N TYR A 6 -13.95 8.36 -9.60
CA TYR A 6 -13.55 8.18 -8.22
C TYR A 6 -12.90 9.44 -7.65
N HIS A 7 -13.31 9.80 -6.45
CA HIS A 7 -12.65 10.80 -5.61
C HIS A 7 -11.69 10.12 -4.66
N LEU A 8 -10.51 10.70 -4.47
CA LEU A 8 -9.48 10.19 -3.58
C LEU A 8 -9.16 11.24 -2.51
N ALA A 9 -8.98 10.77 -1.28
CA ALA A 9 -8.48 11.59 -0.18
C ALA A 9 -7.45 10.83 0.63
N ALA A 10 -6.55 11.57 1.29
CA ALA A 10 -5.56 11.04 2.21
C ALA A 10 -5.46 11.96 3.44
N ALA A 11 -5.27 11.36 4.62
CA ALA A 11 -5.09 12.09 5.87
C ALA A 11 -4.02 11.41 6.74
N PRO A 12 -2.99 12.15 7.19
CA PRO A 12 -1.98 11.63 8.09
C PRO A 12 -2.47 11.63 9.54
N PHE A 13 -1.86 10.77 10.38
CA PHE A 13 -1.97 10.80 11.82
C PHE A 13 -0.75 10.17 12.48
N GLU A 14 -0.37 10.65 13.66
CA GLU A 14 0.80 10.21 14.43
C GLU A 14 0.32 9.39 15.63
N SER A 15 0.75 8.14 15.77
CA SER A 15 0.27 7.30 16.87
C SER A 15 1.25 6.22 17.27
N ALA A 16 1.11 5.78 18.52
CA ALA A 16 1.82 4.64 19.04
C ALA A 16 0.96 3.38 18.98
N ARG A 17 1.60 2.22 18.86
CA ARG A 17 0.96 0.90 18.93
C ARG A 17 1.92 -0.19 19.37
N ARG A 18 1.36 -1.32 19.75
CA ARG A 18 2.02 -2.63 19.84
C ARG A 18 1.09 -3.69 19.24
N VAL A 19 1.66 -4.70 18.61
CA VAL A 19 0.92 -5.81 18.00
C VAL A 19 1.13 -7.04 18.87
N ASP A 20 0.34 -7.17 19.92
CA ASP A 20 0.53 -8.14 21.03
C ASP A 20 0.29 -9.61 20.62
N ILE A 21 -0.31 -9.85 19.42
CA ILE A 21 -0.51 -11.21 18.90
C ILE A 21 0.74 -11.81 18.24
N LEU A 22 1.78 -10.99 18.07
CA LEU A 22 3.07 -11.46 17.55
C LEU A 22 3.93 -12.05 18.70
N ASP A 23 4.91 -12.87 18.32
CA ASP A 23 5.85 -13.43 19.29
C ASP A 23 6.49 -12.33 20.16
N PRO A 24 6.67 -12.53 21.47
CA PRO A 24 7.23 -11.50 22.37
C PRO A 24 8.60 -10.97 21.95
N GLY A 25 9.37 -11.74 21.18
CA GLY A 25 10.65 -11.33 20.60
C GLY A 25 10.52 -10.46 19.33
N HIS A 26 9.34 -10.40 18.75
CA HIS A 26 9.11 -9.63 17.54
C HIS A 26 9.15 -8.12 17.82
N ARG A 27 9.81 -7.35 16.93
CA ARG A 27 9.98 -5.89 17.13
C ARG A 27 8.66 -5.13 17.25
N ALA A 28 7.63 -5.55 16.52
CA ALA A 28 6.31 -4.91 16.52
C ALA A 28 5.44 -5.28 17.75
N ALA A 29 5.84 -6.28 18.57
CA ALA A 29 5.22 -6.56 19.86
C ALA A 29 5.60 -5.53 20.93
N ARG A 30 6.63 -4.73 20.70
CA ARG A 30 7.02 -3.61 21.59
C ARG A 30 6.23 -2.35 21.24
N LEU A 31 5.97 -1.49 22.23
CA LEU A 31 5.37 -0.17 21.96
C LEU A 31 6.30 0.64 21.05
N HIS A 32 5.77 1.10 19.94
CA HIS A 32 6.48 1.90 18.93
C HIS A 32 5.50 2.84 18.23
N GLY A 33 6.01 3.84 17.52
CA GLY A 33 5.19 4.82 16.82
C GLY A 33 5.42 4.84 15.33
N HIS A 34 4.42 5.35 14.61
CA HIS A 34 4.45 5.59 13.18
C HIS A 34 3.79 6.91 12.80
N SER A 35 4.25 7.48 11.69
CA SER A 35 3.51 8.47 10.92
C SER A 35 2.62 7.71 9.92
N PHE A 36 1.40 7.47 10.32
CA PHE A 36 0.42 6.76 9.49
C PHE A 36 -0.13 7.66 8.39
N LEU A 37 -0.62 7.04 7.32
CA LEU A 37 -1.42 7.70 6.30
C LEU A 37 -2.63 6.84 5.95
N ALA A 38 -3.82 7.34 6.24
CA ALA A 38 -5.05 6.75 5.75
C ALA A 38 -5.39 7.29 4.35
N ARG A 39 -5.96 6.44 3.50
CA ARG A 39 -6.43 6.78 2.15
C ARG A 39 -7.80 6.20 1.92
N VAL A 40 -8.62 6.93 1.17
CA VAL A 40 -9.93 6.45 0.74
C VAL A 40 -10.15 6.76 -0.72
N ARG A 41 -10.89 5.88 -1.38
CA ARG A 41 -11.40 6.06 -2.74
C ARG A 41 -12.89 5.82 -2.73
N ALA A 42 -13.67 6.76 -3.27
CA ALA A 42 -15.12 6.67 -3.29
C ALA A 42 -15.70 7.17 -4.60
N GLU A 43 -16.78 6.54 -5.07
CA GLU A 43 -17.65 7.03 -6.12
C GLU A 43 -18.76 7.86 -5.46
N LEU A 44 -18.57 9.18 -5.45
CA LEU A 44 -19.48 10.08 -4.76
C LEU A 44 -20.65 10.49 -5.67
N PRO A 45 -21.89 10.43 -5.18
CA PRO A 45 -23.04 10.89 -5.97
C PRO A 45 -23.00 12.41 -6.17
N ALA A 46 -23.50 12.88 -7.30
CA ALA A 46 -23.64 14.29 -7.56
C ALA A 46 -24.45 14.98 -6.46
N GLY A 47 -23.93 16.10 -5.95
CA GLY A 47 -24.57 16.87 -4.87
C GLY A 47 -24.34 16.30 -3.46
N TRP A 48 -23.44 15.37 -3.28
CA TRP A 48 -23.01 14.92 -1.95
C TRP A 48 -22.28 16.02 -1.16
N ALA A 49 -21.48 16.82 -1.84
CA ALA A 49 -20.82 17.98 -1.25
C ALA A 49 -21.77 19.20 -1.18
N ALA A 50 -21.39 20.20 -0.41
CA ALA A 50 -22.16 21.44 -0.26
C ALA A 50 -22.30 22.25 -1.56
N PHE A 51 -21.43 22.03 -2.53
CA PHE A 51 -21.46 22.65 -3.86
C PHE A 51 -20.81 21.71 -4.89
N PRO A 52 -21.17 21.80 -6.19
CA PRO A 52 -20.56 21.00 -7.24
C PRO A 52 -19.06 21.27 -7.37
N GLY A 53 -18.24 20.20 -7.40
CA GLY A 53 -16.78 20.29 -7.43
C GLY A 53 -16.13 20.32 -6.04
N GLY A 54 -16.91 20.33 -4.95
CA GLY A 54 -16.43 20.25 -3.57
C GLY A 54 -16.30 18.83 -3.02
N GLU A 55 -16.59 17.80 -3.82
CA GLU A 55 -16.67 16.42 -3.39
C GLU A 55 -15.35 15.92 -2.80
N THR A 56 -14.23 16.25 -3.43
CA THR A 56 -12.90 15.83 -2.94
C THR A 56 -12.54 16.51 -1.62
N ASP A 57 -12.86 17.80 -1.45
CA ASP A 57 -12.61 18.53 -0.21
C ASP A 57 -13.48 18.00 0.94
N ALA A 58 -14.75 17.71 0.65
CA ALA A 58 -15.68 17.12 1.63
C ALA A 58 -15.23 15.71 2.04
N LEU A 59 -14.73 14.90 1.09
CA LEU A 59 -14.16 13.57 1.36
C LEU A 59 -12.89 13.68 2.25
N ALA A 60 -12.02 14.64 1.95
CA ALA A 60 -10.82 14.88 2.74
C ALA A 60 -11.18 15.34 4.17
N ALA A 61 -12.17 16.20 4.33
CA ALA A 61 -12.65 16.65 5.63
C ALA A 61 -13.25 15.50 6.44
N ALA A 62 -14.06 14.64 5.81
CA ALA A 62 -14.65 13.46 6.46
C ALA A 62 -13.56 12.48 6.93
N LEU A 63 -12.56 12.20 6.07
CA LEU A 63 -11.44 11.35 6.43
C LEU A 63 -10.60 11.96 7.56
N GLY A 64 -10.30 13.26 7.48
CA GLY A 64 -9.56 13.98 8.52
C GLY A 64 -10.25 13.93 9.88
N ALA A 65 -11.57 14.12 9.93
CA ALA A 65 -12.35 14.01 11.15
C ALA A 65 -12.37 12.58 11.73
N CYS A 66 -12.37 11.56 10.84
CA CYS A 66 -12.28 10.17 11.24
C CYS A 66 -10.90 9.89 11.88
N VAL A 67 -9.80 10.09 11.17
CA VAL A 67 -8.46 9.75 11.66
C VAL A 67 -7.97 10.64 12.80
N GLY A 68 -8.52 11.85 12.94
CA GLY A 68 -8.25 12.73 14.08
C GLY A 68 -8.62 12.10 15.43
N GLN A 69 -9.49 11.08 15.45
CA GLN A 69 -9.79 10.30 16.65
C GLN A 69 -8.67 9.32 17.03
N LEU A 70 -7.77 9.01 16.10
CA LEU A 70 -6.60 8.15 16.30
C LEU A 70 -5.33 8.95 16.55
N ASP A 71 -5.31 10.24 16.21
CA ASP A 71 -4.11 11.05 16.23
C ASP A 71 -3.61 11.31 17.66
N TYR A 72 -2.28 11.25 17.83
CA TYR A 72 -1.58 11.41 19.13
C TYR A 72 -2.10 10.48 20.24
N ARG A 73 -2.34 9.18 19.93
CA ARG A 73 -2.84 8.18 20.89
C ARG A 73 -2.00 6.90 20.91
N ASP A 74 -2.16 6.13 21.99
CA ASP A 74 -1.88 4.69 21.99
C ASP A 74 -3.08 3.99 21.32
N LEU A 75 -2.87 3.44 20.11
CA LEU A 75 -3.93 2.80 19.35
C LEU A 75 -4.50 1.56 20.05
N ASN A 76 -3.77 0.92 20.96
CA ASN A 76 -4.27 -0.21 21.74
C ASN A 76 -5.40 0.18 22.72
N GLU A 77 -5.56 1.47 23.01
CA GLU A 77 -6.70 1.97 23.78
C GLU A 77 -8.01 2.03 22.95
N VAL A 78 -7.88 2.05 21.62
CA VAL A 78 -9.01 2.20 20.69
C VAL A 78 -9.29 0.90 19.91
N ILE A 79 -8.23 0.18 19.55
CA ILE A 79 -8.27 -1.03 18.72
C ILE A 79 -7.49 -2.12 19.45
N ALA A 80 -8.13 -3.24 19.76
CA ALA A 80 -7.52 -4.32 20.54
C ALA A 80 -6.20 -4.84 19.93
N VAL A 81 -6.16 -5.00 18.61
CA VAL A 81 -4.96 -5.40 17.85
C VAL A 81 -4.77 -4.42 16.69
N PRO A 82 -4.00 -3.34 16.85
CA PRO A 82 -3.90 -2.26 15.86
C PRO A 82 -2.91 -2.59 14.73
N THR A 83 -3.20 -3.64 13.95
CA THR A 83 -2.52 -3.93 12.68
C THR A 83 -2.96 -2.93 11.61
N ASP A 84 -2.24 -2.82 10.49
CA ASP A 84 -2.63 -1.94 9.39
C ASP A 84 -4.00 -2.35 8.82
N GLU A 85 -4.30 -3.65 8.80
CA GLU A 85 -5.58 -4.22 8.39
C GLU A 85 -6.72 -3.77 9.33
N ASN A 86 -6.53 -3.87 10.64
CA ASN A 86 -7.54 -3.48 11.61
C ASN A 86 -7.72 -1.95 11.70
N LEU A 87 -6.67 -1.19 11.46
CA LEU A 87 -6.75 0.27 11.28
C LEU A 87 -7.57 0.63 10.05
N ALA A 88 -7.35 -0.04 8.92
CA ALA A 88 -8.15 0.18 7.70
C ALA A 88 -9.63 -0.19 7.93
N ARG A 89 -9.92 -1.32 8.61
CA ARG A 89 -11.27 -1.70 9.02
C ARG A 89 -11.91 -0.69 9.97
N TRP A 90 -11.14 -0.13 10.89
CA TRP A 90 -11.62 0.89 11.81
C TRP A 90 -11.98 2.18 11.06
N VAL A 91 -11.11 2.66 10.16
CA VAL A 91 -11.38 3.83 9.32
C VAL A 91 -12.64 3.60 8.48
N ARG A 92 -12.78 2.41 7.86
CA ARG A 92 -13.96 2.06 7.06
C ARG A 92 -15.28 2.14 7.86
N ARG A 93 -15.25 1.72 9.12
CA ARG A 93 -16.43 1.82 10.00
C ARG A 93 -16.69 3.23 10.52
N CYS A 94 -15.64 4.03 10.65
CA CYS A 94 -15.71 5.39 11.16
C CYS A 94 -16.20 6.39 10.10
N ILE A 95 -15.78 6.22 8.84
CA ILE A 95 -16.07 7.16 7.77
C ILE A 95 -17.45 6.88 7.14
N GLU A 96 -18.37 7.84 7.29
CA GLU A 96 -19.70 7.74 6.71
C GLU A 96 -19.74 8.40 5.32
N VAL A 97 -19.28 7.67 4.30
CA VAL A 97 -19.19 8.14 2.92
C VAL A 97 -19.85 7.12 1.99
N PRO A 98 -20.78 7.56 1.09
CA PRO A 98 -21.38 6.66 0.11
C PRO A 98 -20.36 6.24 -0.96
N GLY A 99 -20.61 5.08 -1.58
CA GLY A 99 -19.81 4.60 -2.71
C GLY A 99 -18.33 4.36 -2.38
N LEU A 100 -18.03 4.04 -1.12
CA LEU A 100 -16.65 3.78 -0.67
C LEU A 100 -16.10 2.53 -1.35
N ALA A 101 -15.15 2.72 -2.28
CA ALA A 101 -14.58 1.68 -3.10
C ALA A 101 -13.33 1.04 -2.47
N SER A 102 -12.51 1.83 -1.76
CA SER A 102 -11.40 1.27 -0.97
C SER A 102 -11.04 2.16 0.22
N VAL A 103 -10.43 1.52 1.23
CA VAL A 103 -9.82 2.18 2.39
C VAL A 103 -8.46 1.56 2.64
N GLY A 104 -7.42 2.38 2.66
CA GLY A 104 -6.06 1.95 2.95
C GLY A 104 -5.49 2.64 4.16
N VAL A 105 -4.64 1.94 4.91
CA VAL A 105 -3.78 2.51 5.94
C VAL A 105 -2.36 2.01 5.73
N GLN A 106 -1.42 2.93 5.69
CA GLN A 106 0.00 2.62 5.65
C GLN A 106 0.69 3.12 6.91
N SER A 107 1.45 2.24 7.55
CA SER A 107 2.27 2.58 8.73
C SER A 107 3.61 3.18 8.34
N THR A 108 4.09 2.93 7.14
CA THR A 108 5.29 3.56 6.56
C THR A 108 5.06 3.85 5.08
N ARG A 109 5.99 4.54 4.42
CA ARG A 109 5.93 4.76 2.96
C ARG A 109 5.99 3.47 2.15
N ASP A 110 6.50 2.41 2.76
CA ASP A 110 6.86 1.19 2.04
C ASP A 110 5.99 -0.02 2.44
N GLN A 111 4.99 0.16 3.30
CA GLN A 111 4.07 -0.92 3.66
C GLN A 111 2.72 -0.41 4.18
N GLY A 112 1.70 -1.21 3.99
CA GLY A 112 0.35 -0.92 4.45
C GLY A 112 -0.64 -2.03 4.10
N ALA A 113 -1.89 -1.79 4.43
CA ALA A 113 -3.03 -2.63 4.07
C ALA A 113 -4.10 -1.80 3.38
N GLU A 114 -4.86 -2.43 2.50
CA GLU A 114 -6.00 -1.84 1.82
C GLU A 114 -7.17 -2.82 1.85
N LEU A 115 -8.37 -2.30 2.08
CA LEU A 115 -9.63 -3.02 1.92
C LEU A 115 -10.30 -2.54 0.63
N ASP A 116 -10.76 -3.48 -0.19
CA ASP A 116 -11.60 -3.19 -1.34
C ASP A 116 -13.09 -2.97 -0.96
N ALA A 117 -13.96 -2.83 -1.95
CA ALA A 117 -15.39 -2.60 -1.74
C ALA A 117 -16.09 -3.76 -0.99
N ASP A 118 -15.57 -4.98 -1.10
CA ASP A 118 -16.11 -6.20 -0.51
C ASP A 118 -15.42 -6.59 0.80
N ASP A 119 -14.63 -5.68 1.38
CA ASP A 119 -13.85 -5.88 2.61
C ASP A 119 -12.72 -6.93 2.49
N HIS A 120 -12.31 -7.30 1.27
CA HIS A 120 -11.13 -8.12 1.10
C HIS A 120 -9.87 -7.33 1.44
N VAL A 121 -8.99 -7.95 2.18
CA VAL A 121 -7.76 -7.32 2.67
C VAL A 121 -6.59 -7.63 1.74
N HIS A 122 -5.92 -6.58 1.31
CA HIS A 122 -4.68 -6.65 0.57
C HIS A 122 -3.58 -6.00 1.41
N VAL A 123 -2.61 -6.77 1.87
CA VAL A 123 -1.39 -6.21 2.46
C VAL A 123 -0.35 -6.02 1.37
N TRP A 124 0.42 -4.96 1.47
CA TRP A 124 1.44 -4.67 0.48
C TRP A 124 2.72 -4.16 1.12
N ARG A 125 3.85 -4.47 0.45
CA ARG A 125 5.16 -3.94 0.82
C ARG A 125 5.95 -3.57 -0.43
N ARG A 126 6.54 -2.37 -0.41
CA ARG A 126 7.39 -1.82 -1.45
C ARG A 126 8.84 -2.16 -1.16
N PHE A 127 9.53 -2.56 -2.22
CA PHE A 127 10.96 -2.82 -2.24
C PHE A 127 11.61 -2.02 -3.37
N ARG A 128 12.91 -1.84 -3.29
CA ARG A 128 13.69 -1.14 -4.30
C ARG A 128 14.96 -1.90 -4.60
N PHE A 129 15.35 -1.88 -5.86
CA PHE A 129 16.64 -2.34 -6.32
C PHE A 129 17.13 -1.46 -7.46
N GLU A 130 18.43 -1.48 -7.73
CA GLU A 130 19.08 -0.74 -8.81
C GLU A 130 19.75 -1.73 -9.74
N ALA A 131 19.52 -1.57 -11.06
CA ALA A 131 20.08 -2.46 -12.05
C ALA A 131 20.34 -1.74 -13.37
N ALA A 132 21.27 -2.29 -14.16
CA ALA A 132 21.46 -1.90 -15.54
C ALA A 132 20.64 -2.78 -16.47
N HIS A 133 20.20 -2.23 -17.60
CA HIS A 133 19.54 -2.97 -18.66
C HIS A 133 19.55 -2.25 -20.01
N ARG A 134 19.20 -2.99 -21.05
CA ARG A 134 18.79 -2.46 -22.34
C ARG A 134 17.60 -3.24 -22.88
N LEU A 135 16.85 -2.65 -23.78
CA LEU A 135 15.72 -3.28 -24.46
C LEU A 135 16.11 -3.60 -25.93
N PRO A 136 16.59 -4.81 -26.26
CA PRO A 136 17.05 -5.15 -27.60
C PRO A 136 15.95 -5.11 -28.68
N LYS A 137 14.67 -5.21 -28.28
CA LYS A 137 13.53 -5.33 -29.21
C LYS A 137 12.84 -3.99 -29.48
N VAL A 138 13.41 -2.85 -29.07
CA VAL A 138 12.89 -1.53 -29.43
C VAL A 138 13.36 -1.12 -30.83
N PRO A 139 12.68 -0.16 -31.51
CA PRO A 139 13.10 0.36 -32.80
C PRO A 139 14.52 0.92 -32.77
N GLU A 140 15.19 0.89 -33.94
CA GLU A 140 16.54 1.47 -34.08
C GLU A 140 16.55 2.95 -33.67
N GLY A 141 17.57 3.37 -32.93
CA GLY A 141 17.72 4.73 -32.42
C GLY A 141 16.93 5.00 -31.12
N HIS A 142 16.08 4.10 -30.67
CA HIS A 142 15.35 4.28 -29.40
C HIS A 142 16.31 4.33 -28.20
N PRO A 143 16.17 5.29 -27.27
CA PRO A 143 17.10 5.46 -26.15
C PRO A 143 17.20 4.23 -25.26
N CYS A 144 16.12 3.48 -25.03
CA CYS A 144 16.14 2.25 -24.24
C CYS A 144 16.87 1.07 -24.92
N GLY A 145 17.24 1.16 -26.18
CA GLY A 145 18.10 0.19 -26.88
C GLY A 145 19.57 0.28 -26.43
N ARG A 146 19.97 1.39 -25.80
CA ARG A 146 21.31 1.56 -25.24
C ARG A 146 21.35 1.02 -23.82
N MET A 147 22.53 0.55 -23.39
CA MET A 147 22.75 0.15 -22.01
C MET A 147 22.60 1.36 -21.10
N HIS A 148 21.74 1.29 -20.09
CA HIS A 148 21.50 2.31 -19.10
C HIS A 148 21.08 1.66 -17.77
N GLY A 149 20.90 2.45 -16.73
CA GLY A 149 20.49 1.95 -15.42
C GLY A 149 19.61 2.95 -14.69
N HIS A 150 18.79 2.44 -13.80
CA HIS A 150 17.94 3.22 -12.90
C HIS A 150 17.48 2.37 -11.71
N GLY A 151 16.82 3.02 -10.76
CA GLY A 151 16.13 2.35 -9.67
C GLY A 151 14.78 1.78 -10.12
N PHE A 152 14.47 0.60 -9.62
CA PHE A 152 13.18 -0.06 -9.79
C PHE A 152 12.45 -0.08 -8.45
N GLU A 153 11.14 0.12 -8.48
CA GLU A 153 10.26 -0.12 -7.35
C GLU A 153 9.42 -1.37 -7.64
N VAL A 154 9.36 -2.28 -6.68
CA VAL A 154 8.52 -3.48 -6.73
C VAL A 154 7.58 -3.45 -5.54
N ILE A 155 6.29 -3.61 -5.77
CA ILE A 155 5.29 -3.72 -4.71
C ILE A 155 4.79 -5.15 -4.72
N LEU A 156 5.08 -5.89 -3.66
CA LEU A 156 4.47 -7.20 -3.43
C LEU A 156 3.12 -6.99 -2.74
N HIS A 157 2.09 -7.56 -3.33
CA HIS A 157 0.76 -7.66 -2.73
C HIS A 157 0.50 -9.08 -2.26
N ALA A 158 -0.11 -9.21 -1.10
CA ALA A 158 -0.65 -10.48 -0.64
C ALA A 158 -2.16 -10.30 -0.40
N ASP A 159 -2.94 -10.94 -1.26
CA ASP A 159 -4.38 -10.99 -1.13
C ASP A 159 -4.74 -12.03 -0.08
N GLN A 160 -5.63 -11.67 0.82
CA GLN A 160 -6.01 -12.54 1.90
C GLN A 160 -7.48 -12.43 2.22
N ASP A 161 -8.14 -13.55 2.18
CA ASP A 161 -9.40 -13.70 2.91
C ASP A 161 -9.07 -13.94 4.39
N LEU A 162 -8.98 -12.84 5.15
CA LEU A 162 -8.70 -12.90 6.58
C LEU A 162 -9.93 -13.30 7.40
N GLY A 163 -11.14 -13.17 6.84
CA GLY A 163 -12.36 -13.27 7.62
C GLY A 163 -12.28 -12.32 8.83
N THR A 164 -12.30 -12.87 10.04
CA THR A 164 -12.19 -12.11 11.29
C THR A 164 -10.78 -12.05 11.87
N ARG A 165 -9.76 -12.57 11.18
CA ARG A 165 -8.38 -12.58 11.69
C ARG A 165 -7.79 -11.16 11.73
N ASP A 166 -7.02 -10.90 12.77
CA ASP A 166 -6.40 -9.59 13.04
C ASP A 166 -5.13 -9.34 12.23
N LEU A 167 -4.47 -10.39 11.76
CA LEU A 167 -3.24 -10.33 11.00
C LEU A 167 -3.25 -11.36 9.89
N GLY A 168 -2.83 -10.93 8.74
CA GLY A 168 -2.58 -11.79 7.59
C GLY A 168 -1.12 -12.20 7.44
N VAL A 169 -0.54 -11.90 6.28
CA VAL A 169 0.90 -12.06 6.04
C VAL A 169 1.64 -10.92 6.70
N ASP A 170 2.50 -11.25 7.67
CA ASP A 170 3.40 -10.26 8.28
C ASP A 170 4.32 -9.64 7.21
N PHE A 171 4.57 -8.33 7.33
CA PHE A 171 5.47 -7.59 6.45
C PHE A 171 6.90 -8.15 6.45
N ASP A 172 7.37 -8.72 7.56
CA ASP A 172 8.69 -9.36 7.62
C ASP A 172 8.74 -10.63 6.76
N ARG A 173 7.61 -11.36 6.65
CA ARG A 173 7.50 -12.49 5.71
C ARG A 173 7.55 -12.02 4.25
N LEU A 174 6.89 -10.92 3.89
CA LEU A 174 7.05 -10.33 2.55
C LEU A 174 8.50 -9.93 2.27
N GLY A 175 9.19 -9.39 3.29
CA GLY A 175 10.62 -9.10 3.20
C GLY A 175 11.47 -10.35 2.97
N ALA A 176 11.18 -11.43 3.68
CA ALA A 176 11.89 -12.70 3.52
C ALA A 176 11.64 -13.35 2.14
N LEU A 177 10.43 -13.21 1.59
CA LEU A 177 10.11 -13.66 0.23
C LEU A 177 10.84 -12.84 -0.83
N TRP A 178 11.01 -11.53 -0.61
CA TRP A 178 11.73 -10.65 -1.53
C TRP A 178 13.26 -10.82 -1.49
N ALA A 179 13.83 -11.18 -0.34
CA ALA A 179 15.30 -11.20 -0.15
C ALA A 179 16.09 -11.97 -1.21
N PRO A 180 15.68 -13.17 -1.69
CA PRO A 180 16.37 -13.87 -2.78
C PRO A 180 16.40 -13.06 -4.08
N PHE A 181 15.27 -12.46 -4.47
CA PHE A 181 15.17 -11.62 -5.67
C PHE A 181 16.03 -10.36 -5.54
N GLN A 182 16.03 -9.73 -4.38
CA GLN A 182 16.91 -8.59 -4.10
C GLN A 182 18.37 -8.95 -4.32
N ALA A 183 18.80 -10.10 -3.84
CA ALA A 183 20.20 -10.54 -3.97
C ALA A 183 20.59 -10.81 -5.44
N GLU A 184 19.64 -11.26 -6.26
CA GLU A 184 19.88 -11.58 -7.66
C GLU A 184 19.78 -10.34 -8.58
N LEU A 185 18.86 -9.43 -8.28
CA LEU A 185 18.55 -8.27 -9.13
C LEU A 185 19.40 -7.03 -8.84
N HIS A 186 19.78 -6.83 -7.56
CA HIS A 186 20.40 -5.57 -7.14
C HIS A 186 21.85 -5.46 -7.61
N HIS A 187 22.18 -4.35 -8.29
CA HIS A 187 23.49 -4.07 -8.88
C HIS A 187 23.94 -5.08 -9.94
N THR A 188 22.99 -5.60 -10.72
CA THR A 188 23.27 -6.52 -11.84
C THR A 188 22.86 -5.91 -13.18
N CYS A 189 23.25 -6.57 -14.28
CA CYS A 189 22.69 -6.33 -15.61
C CYS A 189 21.54 -7.31 -15.84
N LEU A 190 20.30 -6.82 -15.91
CA LEU A 190 19.12 -7.68 -16.03
C LEU A 190 19.14 -8.54 -17.28
N ASN A 191 19.77 -8.07 -18.38
CA ASN A 191 19.88 -8.85 -19.62
C ASN A 191 20.74 -10.13 -19.48
N ASP A 192 21.56 -10.23 -18.45
CA ASP A 192 22.40 -11.39 -18.20
C ASP A 192 21.67 -12.48 -17.39
N LEU A 193 20.46 -12.17 -16.89
CA LEU A 193 19.64 -13.11 -16.15
C LEU A 193 18.78 -13.95 -17.11
N PRO A 194 18.75 -15.29 -16.94
CA PRO A 194 17.91 -16.16 -17.77
C PRO A 194 16.44 -15.78 -17.70
N GLY A 195 15.81 -15.57 -18.86
CA GLY A 195 14.40 -15.14 -18.97
C GLY A 195 14.19 -13.63 -19.02
N LEU A 196 15.26 -12.84 -18.77
CA LEU A 196 15.26 -11.38 -18.84
C LEU A 196 16.09 -10.83 -20.02
N GLU A 197 16.15 -11.54 -21.14
CA GLU A 197 16.91 -11.09 -22.34
C GLU A 197 16.35 -9.78 -22.93
N ASN A 198 15.07 -9.46 -22.64
CA ASN A 198 14.44 -8.17 -22.97
C ASN A 198 13.64 -7.68 -21.74
N PRO A 199 14.30 -7.10 -20.74
CA PRO A 199 13.74 -6.86 -19.41
C PRO A 199 12.88 -5.60 -19.36
N THR A 200 11.69 -5.67 -19.95
CA THR A 200 10.64 -4.65 -19.72
C THR A 200 10.05 -4.83 -18.32
N SER A 201 9.36 -3.80 -17.82
CA SER A 201 8.70 -3.88 -16.49
C SER A 201 7.72 -5.05 -16.40
N GLU A 202 6.99 -5.34 -17.50
CA GLU A 202 6.04 -6.46 -17.59
C GLU A 202 6.76 -7.82 -17.53
N ARG A 203 7.92 -7.92 -18.20
CA ARG A 203 8.74 -9.14 -18.16
C ARG A 203 9.33 -9.36 -16.79
N LEU A 204 9.84 -8.30 -16.17
CA LEU A 204 10.37 -8.36 -14.82
C LEU A 204 9.31 -8.76 -13.78
N ALA A 205 8.09 -8.22 -13.92
CA ALA A 205 6.98 -8.58 -13.04
C ALA A 205 6.49 -10.03 -13.21
N ALA A 206 6.73 -10.63 -14.38
CA ALA A 206 6.35 -12.01 -14.68
C ALA A 206 7.47 -13.03 -14.44
N TRP A 207 8.70 -12.55 -14.24
CA TRP A 207 9.90 -13.36 -13.98
C TRP A 207 10.00 -13.79 -12.52
#